data_04cf47b119c52074f85147e0fe713fbb
#
_entry.id   04cf47b119c52074f85147e0fe713fbb
#
_cell.length_a   1.000
_cell.length_b   1.000
_cell.length_c   1.000
_cell.angle_alpha   90.00
_cell.angle_beta   90.00
_cell.angle_gamma   90.00
#
_symmetry.space_group_name_H-M   'P 1'
#
loop_
_entity.id
_entity.type
_entity.pdbx_description
1 polymer ?
#
loop_
_entity_poly.entity_id
_entity_poly.type
_entity_poly.pdbx_seq_one_letter_code
_entity_poly.pdbx_strand_id
1 'polypeptide(L)'
;MVSTSALEVGIDVGGLDGCIIVGWPGSVCSFMQQAGRAGRRHGESLVFMIAGNDPIDQWFVRHPESLFGSSPENAVIETDNPYIVARHLICAAYELPLTSADDDLLGPGVTAMCTVLQEEKRLREEGGAWYLAREEYPATQVKLRTASEENFTILELGPDNIVGELDYVAAMLSLYEGAIYIHRTETFIVEEMDHVNCLVKIRRTKTGYYTQVLTQKRVTVTDEWDTREVCGARIRLAEVEIRTRLTGYKKVRFHSTENIGYGEVHLPPLELDTVSHEISLDRETVMQSEEHGPGFLRSGMHGVARLFRDLLAIRAMCDPGDIDHHVDDNLIHIFDLYPGGIGYSELGHEQHGEILKDVLEAVVECPCVAGCPSCVLPGASRIESSLESEVMEYPYPKEATRWLLHRLLGLEPYKPELHGVPAPVESPLNPPAPALDERVERKIRKVARLTSRGNRG
;
A
#
# COMPACT_ATOMS: atom_id res chain seq x y z
N MET A 1 22.64 -0.95 -17.07
CA MET A 1 21.34 -1.60 -17.32
C MET A 1 20.31 -0.92 -16.43
N VAL A 2 19.09 -0.71 -16.88
CA VAL A 2 17.96 -0.21 -16.06
C VAL A 2 16.93 -1.32 -16.06
N SER A 3 16.41 -1.68 -14.88
CA SER A 3 15.40 -2.72 -14.71
C SER A 3 14.39 -2.32 -13.65
N THR A 4 13.24 -2.94 -13.67
CA THR A 4 12.28 -2.98 -12.57
C THR A 4 12.70 -4.10 -11.59
N SER A 5 11.84 -4.46 -10.64
CA SER A 5 12.00 -5.62 -9.73
C SER A 5 12.21 -6.98 -10.46
N ALA A 6 12.12 -7.03 -11.79
CA ALA A 6 12.32 -8.26 -12.56
C ALA A 6 13.68 -8.94 -12.34
N LEU A 7 14.71 -8.19 -11.93
CA LEU A 7 16.04 -8.75 -11.60
C LEU A 7 16.16 -9.23 -10.15
N GLU A 8 15.13 -9.06 -9.34
CA GLU A 8 15.07 -9.53 -7.97
C GLU A 8 14.99 -11.06 -7.91
N VAL A 9 14.27 -11.67 -8.85
CA VAL A 9 14.04 -13.11 -8.92
C VAL A 9 15.23 -13.81 -9.59
N GLY A 10 16.12 -14.42 -8.81
CA GLY A 10 17.07 -15.50 -9.14
C GLY A 10 17.77 -15.56 -10.50
N ILE A 11 17.55 -14.61 -11.40
CA ILE A 11 18.19 -14.56 -12.71
C ILE A 11 19.67 -14.26 -12.52
N ASP A 12 20.55 -15.16 -13.00
CA ASP A 12 21.98 -14.90 -13.02
C ASP A 12 22.33 -13.88 -14.10
N VAL A 13 22.40 -12.62 -13.69
CA VAL A 13 22.75 -11.49 -14.59
C VAL A 13 24.27 -11.35 -14.75
N GLY A 14 25.06 -12.27 -14.14
CA GLY A 14 26.52 -12.11 -14.04
C GLY A 14 26.89 -10.98 -13.07
N GLY A 15 27.99 -11.11 -12.36
CA GLY A 15 28.36 -10.17 -11.30
C GLY A 15 28.40 -8.71 -11.77
N LEU A 16 27.52 -7.92 -11.24
CA LEU A 16 27.52 -6.46 -11.41
C LEU A 16 28.53 -5.86 -10.42
N ASP A 17 29.27 -4.84 -10.82
CA ASP A 17 30.22 -4.15 -9.94
C ASP A 17 29.53 -3.19 -8.96
N GLY A 18 28.30 -2.75 -9.27
CA GLY A 18 27.49 -1.89 -8.41
C GLY A 18 26.01 -1.95 -8.76
N CYS A 19 25.18 -1.56 -7.79
CA CYS A 19 23.74 -1.46 -7.91
C CYS A 19 23.26 -0.09 -7.39
N ILE A 20 22.31 0.51 -8.08
CA ILE A 20 21.60 1.72 -7.62
C ILE A 20 20.13 1.37 -7.49
N ILE A 21 19.61 1.44 -6.28
CA ILE A 21 18.20 1.20 -5.95
C ILE A 21 17.55 2.58 -5.80
N VAL A 22 16.49 2.84 -6.57
CA VAL A 22 15.78 4.13 -6.55
C VAL A 22 14.45 3.96 -5.82
N GLY A 23 14.33 4.56 -4.65
CA GLY A 23 13.21 4.40 -3.72
C GLY A 23 13.24 3.05 -2.98
N TRP A 24 12.40 2.95 -1.95
CA TRP A 24 12.21 1.71 -1.19
C TRP A 24 11.50 0.63 -2.03
N PRO A 25 12.04 -0.59 -2.12
CA PRO A 25 11.48 -1.65 -2.98
C PRO A 25 10.31 -2.42 -2.34
N GLY A 26 9.73 -1.96 -1.25
CA GLY A 26 8.57 -2.53 -0.58
C GLY A 26 8.92 -3.35 0.68
N SER A 27 10.01 -4.12 0.68
CA SER A 27 10.41 -4.91 1.85
C SER A 27 11.94 -4.99 2.01
N VAL A 28 12.39 -5.33 3.23
CA VAL A 28 13.81 -5.59 3.52
C VAL A 28 14.34 -6.75 2.67
N CYS A 29 13.53 -7.78 2.48
CA CYS A 29 13.88 -8.93 1.64
C CYS A 29 14.12 -8.51 0.19
N SER A 30 13.22 -7.72 -0.38
CA SER A 30 13.33 -7.17 -1.73
C SER A 30 14.58 -6.30 -1.89
N PHE A 31 14.85 -5.41 -0.91
CA PHE A 31 16.06 -4.61 -0.89
C PHE A 31 17.32 -5.48 -0.89
N MET A 32 17.40 -6.48 -0.01
CA MET A 32 18.55 -7.39 0.08
C MET A 32 18.72 -8.23 -1.19
N GLN A 33 17.64 -8.69 -1.81
CA GLN A 33 17.68 -9.42 -3.07
C GLN A 33 18.18 -8.57 -4.23
N GLN A 34 17.75 -7.30 -4.32
CA GLN A 34 18.25 -6.36 -5.32
C GLN A 34 19.71 -5.98 -5.07
N ALA A 35 20.07 -5.67 -3.82
CA ALA A 35 21.43 -5.36 -3.40
C ALA A 35 22.39 -6.52 -3.67
N GLY A 36 21.93 -7.76 -3.42
CA GLY A 36 22.69 -8.99 -3.66
C GLY A 36 22.99 -9.28 -5.13
N ARG A 37 22.44 -8.52 -6.08
CA ARG A 37 22.85 -8.57 -7.50
C ARG A 37 24.17 -7.87 -7.75
N ALA A 38 24.62 -6.99 -6.86
CA ALA A 38 25.95 -6.41 -6.92
C ALA A 38 26.96 -7.33 -6.22
N GLY A 39 28.12 -7.49 -6.82
CA GLY A 39 29.21 -8.28 -6.28
C GLY A 39 29.50 -9.55 -7.08
N ARG A 40 30.77 -9.76 -7.33
CA ARG A 40 31.31 -11.02 -7.88
C ARG A 40 31.75 -11.89 -6.72
N ARG A 41 31.91 -13.21 -6.94
CA ARG A 41 32.24 -14.20 -5.91
C ARG A 41 33.45 -13.84 -5.02
N HIS A 42 34.32 -12.91 -5.42
CA HIS A 42 35.54 -12.52 -4.70
C HIS A 42 35.88 -11.02 -4.80
N GLY A 43 34.96 -10.15 -5.13
CA GLY A 43 35.20 -8.71 -5.29
C GLY A 43 34.37 -7.84 -4.34
N GLU A 44 34.87 -6.65 -4.06
CA GLU A 44 34.08 -5.60 -3.40
C GLU A 44 32.99 -5.09 -4.36
N SER A 45 31.82 -4.80 -3.85
CA SER A 45 30.72 -4.23 -4.61
C SER A 45 30.11 -3.06 -3.84
N LEU A 46 29.44 -2.18 -4.55
CA LEU A 46 28.85 -0.99 -3.99
C LEU A 46 27.37 -0.91 -4.35
N VAL A 47 26.56 -0.66 -3.33
CA VAL A 47 25.11 -0.43 -3.47
C VAL A 47 24.77 0.96 -3.02
N PHE A 48 24.04 1.70 -3.84
CA PHE A 48 23.50 3.02 -3.50
C PHE A 48 21.98 2.94 -3.44
N MET A 49 21.39 3.41 -2.34
CA MET A 49 19.97 3.72 -2.28
C MET A 49 19.76 5.21 -2.51
N ILE A 50 18.94 5.55 -3.49
CA ILE A 50 18.49 6.93 -3.73
C ILE A 50 17.11 7.06 -3.13
N ALA A 51 17.04 7.65 -1.94
CA ALA A 51 15.79 7.87 -1.22
C ALA A 51 14.92 8.93 -1.89
N GLY A 52 13.64 8.65 -1.98
CA GLY A 52 12.60 9.60 -2.39
C GLY A 52 12.10 10.47 -1.23
N ASN A 53 11.07 11.27 -1.51
CA ASN A 53 10.34 12.05 -0.51
C ASN A 53 9.18 11.23 0.07
N ASP A 54 9.44 10.01 0.50
CA ASP A 54 8.49 9.13 1.16
C ASP A 54 8.93 8.91 2.62
N PRO A 55 8.02 8.78 3.60
CA PRO A 55 8.39 8.58 5.00
C PRO A 55 9.29 7.37 5.23
N ILE A 56 9.03 6.25 4.57
CA ILE A 56 9.81 5.00 4.70
C ILE A 56 11.23 5.20 4.18
N ASP A 57 11.38 5.79 3.00
CA ASP A 57 12.69 6.10 2.42
C ASP A 57 13.50 6.98 3.38
N GLN A 58 12.88 8.04 3.92
CA GLN A 58 13.52 8.98 4.83
C GLN A 58 13.82 8.36 6.20
N TRP A 59 13.01 7.43 6.66
CA TRP A 59 13.28 6.66 7.87
C TRP A 59 14.56 5.85 7.73
N PHE A 60 14.69 5.03 6.70
CA PHE A 60 15.89 4.22 6.49
C PHE A 60 17.18 5.01 6.28
N VAL A 61 17.09 6.20 5.69
CA VAL A 61 18.26 7.09 5.56
C VAL A 61 18.74 7.60 6.92
N ARG A 62 17.82 7.89 7.85
CA ARG A 62 18.13 8.39 9.20
C ARG A 62 18.43 7.26 10.20
N HIS A 63 17.79 6.12 10.02
CA HIS A 63 17.89 4.94 10.88
C HIS A 63 18.37 3.73 10.08
N PRO A 64 19.60 3.73 9.54
CA PRO A 64 20.13 2.62 8.74
C PRO A 64 20.22 1.30 9.52
N GLU A 65 20.28 1.36 10.85
CA GLU A 65 20.22 0.19 11.73
C GLU A 65 18.89 -0.57 11.61
N SER A 66 17.79 0.10 11.30
CA SER A 66 16.49 -0.53 11.05
C SER A 66 16.53 -1.43 9.81
N LEU A 67 17.40 -1.11 8.83
CA LEU A 67 17.59 -1.90 7.62
C LEU A 67 18.58 -3.05 7.82
N PHE A 68 19.73 -2.75 8.46
CA PHE A 68 20.84 -3.70 8.54
C PHE A 68 20.85 -4.52 9.85
N GLY A 69 20.12 -4.08 10.87
CA GLY A 69 20.00 -4.74 12.17
C GLY A 69 18.89 -5.78 12.27
N SER A 70 17.96 -5.77 11.34
CA SER A 70 16.80 -6.66 11.33
C SER A 70 17.06 -7.91 10.49
N SER A 71 16.61 -9.08 10.97
CA SER A 71 16.59 -10.29 10.17
C SER A 71 15.35 -10.30 9.26
N PRO A 72 15.48 -10.50 7.95
CA PRO A 72 14.31 -10.61 7.06
C PRO A 72 13.43 -11.83 7.34
N GLU A 73 13.87 -12.73 8.23
CA GLU A 73 13.11 -13.91 8.66
C GLU A 73 12.12 -13.61 9.81
N ASN A 74 12.12 -12.39 10.35
CA ASN A 74 11.20 -11.97 11.41
C ASN A 74 9.88 -11.40 10.88
N ALA A 75 9.51 -11.71 9.65
CA ALA A 75 8.23 -11.29 9.08
C ALA A 75 7.04 -11.84 9.89
N VAL A 76 6.00 -11.04 9.99
CA VAL A 76 4.73 -11.46 10.61
C VAL A 76 4.04 -12.48 9.72
N ILE A 77 3.58 -13.59 10.31
CA ILE A 77 2.87 -14.66 9.60
C ILE A 77 1.64 -15.02 10.41
N GLU A 78 0.46 -14.93 9.78
CA GLU A 78 -0.79 -15.41 10.35
C GLU A 78 -1.13 -16.78 9.74
N THR A 79 -1.01 -17.84 10.56
CA THR A 79 -1.23 -19.23 10.14
C THR A 79 -2.68 -19.66 10.25
N ASP A 80 -3.47 -18.94 11.05
CA ASP A 80 -4.85 -19.32 11.41
C ASP A 80 -5.90 -18.55 10.59
N ASN A 81 -5.47 -17.71 9.64
CA ASN A 81 -6.38 -16.97 8.76
C ASN A 81 -7.33 -17.94 8.01
N PRO A 82 -8.65 -17.86 8.24
CA PRO A 82 -9.61 -18.85 7.73
C PRO A 82 -9.68 -18.87 6.20
N TYR A 83 -9.43 -17.74 5.52
CA TYR A 83 -9.43 -17.64 4.06
C TYR A 83 -8.22 -18.36 3.45
N ILE A 84 -7.07 -18.29 4.12
CA ILE A 84 -5.84 -19.01 3.72
C ILE A 84 -6.02 -20.51 4.01
N VAL A 85 -6.40 -20.84 5.23
CA VAL A 85 -6.58 -22.24 5.67
C VAL A 85 -7.59 -22.98 4.78
N ALA A 86 -8.75 -22.38 4.49
CA ALA A 86 -9.77 -23.01 3.63
C ALA A 86 -9.21 -23.42 2.26
N ARG A 87 -8.42 -22.55 1.62
CA ARG A 87 -7.82 -22.81 0.31
C ARG A 87 -6.76 -23.93 0.39
N HIS A 88 -5.95 -23.91 1.44
CA HIS A 88 -4.96 -24.95 1.67
C HIS A 88 -5.58 -26.30 1.96
N LEU A 89 -6.69 -26.36 2.72
CA LEU A 89 -7.42 -27.59 2.98
C LEU A 89 -8.01 -28.20 1.71
N ILE A 90 -8.52 -27.39 0.79
CA ILE A 90 -8.98 -27.85 -0.52
C ILE A 90 -7.82 -28.49 -1.31
N CYS A 91 -6.65 -27.88 -1.29
CA CYS A 91 -5.45 -28.45 -1.94
C CYS A 91 -4.99 -29.73 -1.24
N ALA A 92 -4.98 -29.78 0.08
CA ALA A 92 -4.62 -30.95 0.86
C ALA A 92 -5.58 -32.12 0.58
N ALA A 93 -6.90 -31.86 0.54
CA ALA A 93 -7.92 -32.86 0.23
C ALA A 93 -7.82 -33.43 -1.21
N TYR A 94 -7.18 -32.71 -2.12
CA TYR A 94 -6.85 -33.23 -3.45
C TYR A 94 -5.72 -34.27 -3.41
N GLU A 95 -4.74 -34.06 -2.54
CA GLU A 95 -3.60 -34.98 -2.41
C GLU A 95 -3.94 -36.21 -1.57
N LEU A 96 -4.60 -36.00 -0.42
CA LEU A 96 -5.02 -37.07 0.52
C LEU A 96 -6.33 -36.65 1.22
N PRO A 97 -7.21 -37.60 1.51
CA PRO A 97 -8.41 -37.33 2.30
C PRO A 97 -8.06 -36.74 3.66
N LEU A 98 -8.74 -35.67 4.04
CA LEU A 98 -8.58 -35.05 5.37
C LEU A 98 -9.42 -35.80 6.43
N THR A 99 -8.91 -35.87 7.64
CA THR A 99 -9.56 -36.48 8.80
C THR A 99 -9.47 -35.57 10.02
N SER A 100 -10.15 -35.89 11.09
CA SER A 100 -10.02 -35.15 12.36
C SER A 100 -8.62 -35.24 12.98
N ALA A 101 -7.78 -36.20 12.57
CA ALA A 101 -6.38 -36.29 13.01
C ALA A 101 -5.50 -35.19 12.39
N ASP A 102 -5.95 -34.56 11.32
CA ASP A 102 -5.22 -33.46 10.67
C ASP A 102 -5.31 -32.15 11.46
N ASP A 103 -6.18 -32.04 12.48
CA ASP A 103 -6.18 -30.94 13.45
C ASP A 103 -4.82 -30.79 14.17
N ASP A 104 -4.12 -31.92 14.41
CA ASP A 104 -2.79 -31.91 15.05
C ASP A 104 -1.68 -31.35 14.10
N LEU A 105 -1.86 -31.46 12.80
CA LEU A 105 -0.88 -31.07 11.80
C LEU A 105 -1.16 -29.70 11.18
N LEU A 106 -2.42 -29.41 10.87
CA LEU A 106 -2.84 -28.23 10.10
C LEU A 106 -3.49 -27.15 10.98
N GLY A 107 -3.59 -27.38 12.29
CA GLY A 107 -4.10 -26.44 13.29
C GLY A 107 -5.51 -26.77 13.80
N PRO A 108 -5.84 -26.27 15.00
CA PRO A 108 -7.14 -26.47 15.60
C PRO A 108 -8.22 -25.79 14.76
N GLY A 109 -9.25 -26.53 14.38
CA GLY A 109 -10.36 -25.97 13.58
C GLY A 109 -10.44 -26.51 12.17
N VAL A 110 -9.50 -27.36 11.73
CA VAL A 110 -9.55 -28.04 10.41
C VAL A 110 -10.86 -28.79 10.23
N THR A 111 -11.28 -29.55 11.23
CA THR A 111 -12.56 -30.28 11.22
C THR A 111 -13.77 -29.35 11.03
N ALA A 112 -13.79 -28.21 11.73
CA ALA A 112 -14.84 -27.22 11.58
C ALA A 112 -14.83 -26.58 10.18
N MET A 113 -13.65 -26.22 9.68
CA MET A 113 -13.49 -25.66 8.34
C MET A 113 -13.87 -26.67 7.25
N CYS A 114 -13.52 -27.95 7.39
CA CYS A 114 -13.95 -29.00 6.47
C CYS A 114 -15.48 -29.14 6.43
N THR A 115 -16.16 -28.93 7.56
CA THR A 115 -17.62 -28.92 7.62
C THR A 115 -18.21 -27.74 6.82
N VAL A 116 -17.65 -26.54 6.96
CA VAL A 116 -18.05 -25.37 6.16
C VAL A 116 -17.79 -25.62 4.67
N LEU A 117 -16.62 -26.15 4.31
CA LEU A 117 -16.28 -26.48 2.92
C LEU A 117 -17.18 -27.58 2.33
N GLN A 118 -17.71 -28.46 3.16
CA GLN A 118 -18.70 -29.46 2.76
C GLN A 118 -20.06 -28.80 2.47
N GLU A 119 -20.52 -27.87 3.30
CA GLU A 119 -21.75 -27.10 3.07
C GLU A 119 -21.66 -26.31 1.75
N GLU A 120 -20.49 -25.75 1.45
CA GLU A 120 -20.16 -25.04 0.21
C GLU A 120 -19.92 -25.98 -0.99
N LYS A 121 -20.08 -27.30 -0.80
CA LYS A 121 -19.89 -28.33 -1.84
C LYS A 121 -18.48 -28.32 -2.46
N ARG A 122 -17.50 -27.87 -1.72
CA ARG A 122 -16.09 -27.92 -2.11
C ARG A 122 -15.46 -29.26 -1.67
N LEU A 123 -15.89 -29.78 -0.52
CA LEU A 123 -15.54 -31.10 -0.01
C LEU A 123 -16.78 -31.99 0.10
N ARG A 124 -16.58 -33.31 0.19
CA ARG A 124 -17.58 -34.31 0.53
C ARG A 124 -17.05 -35.20 1.64
N GLU A 125 -17.88 -35.48 2.65
CA GLU A 125 -17.54 -36.38 3.74
C GLU A 125 -18.00 -37.80 3.39
N GLU A 126 -17.11 -38.78 3.62
CA GLU A 126 -17.41 -40.18 3.45
C GLU A 126 -16.57 -41.02 4.44
N GLY A 127 -17.25 -41.76 5.33
CA GLY A 127 -16.60 -42.65 6.30
C GLY A 127 -15.69 -41.93 7.33
N GLY A 128 -15.97 -40.70 7.70
CA GLY A 128 -15.19 -39.92 8.66
C GLY A 128 -13.96 -39.20 8.04
N ALA A 129 -13.91 -39.15 6.71
CA ALA A 129 -12.89 -38.42 5.99
C ALA A 129 -13.52 -37.47 4.94
N TRP A 130 -12.88 -36.34 4.70
CA TRP A 130 -13.29 -35.37 3.68
C TRP A 130 -12.45 -35.53 2.43
N TYR A 131 -13.11 -35.56 1.29
CA TYR A 131 -12.55 -35.70 -0.06
C TYR A 131 -12.89 -34.47 -0.88
N LEU A 132 -12.06 -34.14 -1.86
CA LEU A 132 -12.40 -33.12 -2.83
C LEU A 132 -13.69 -33.49 -3.58
N ALA A 133 -14.64 -32.54 -3.67
CA ALA A 133 -15.93 -32.77 -4.31
C ALA A 133 -15.88 -32.71 -5.84
N ARG A 134 -14.86 -32.09 -6.43
CA ARG A 134 -14.67 -31.92 -7.88
C ARG A 134 -13.29 -32.39 -8.30
N GLU A 135 -13.16 -32.92 -9.52
CA GLU A 135 -11.88 -33.43 -10.07
C GLU A 135 -11.00 -32.32 -10.67
N GLU A 136 -11.20 -31.06 -10.30
CA GLU A 136 -10.37 -29.95 -10.77
C GLU A 136 -9.11 -29.81 -9.90
N TYR A 137 -7.96 -29.49 -10.52
CA TYR A 137 -6.72 -29.27 -9.79
C TYR A 137 -6.78 -27.92 -9.03
N PRO A 138 -6.94 -27.92 -7.71
CA PRO A 138 -7.31 -26.71 -6.97
C PRO A 138 -6.17 -25.70 -6.85
N ALA A 139 -4.90 -26.13 -6.87
CA ALA A 139 -3.77 -25.23 -6.69
C ALA A 139 -3.65 -24.16 -7.80
N THR A 140 -4.25 -24.38 -8.97
CA THR A 140 -4.32 -23.37 -10.04
C THR A 140 -5.20 -22.17 -9.68
N GLN A 141 -6.13 -22.37 -8.75
CA GLN A 141 -7.06 -21.33 -8.27
C GLN A 141 -6.52 -20.61 -7.03
N VAL A 142 -5.49 -21.15 -6.36
CA VAL A 142 -4.90 -20.56 -5.17
C VAL A 142 -3.80 -19.58 -5.56
N LYS A 143 -4.03 -18.29 -5.32
CA LYS A 143 -3.04 -17.24 -5.54
C LYS A 143 -2.33 -16.93 -4.23
N LEU A 144 -1.01 -16.99 -4.23
CA LEU A 144 -0.19 -16.73 -3.03
C LEU A 144 0.08 -15.24 -2.78
N ARG A 145 -0.18 -14.37 -3.76
CA ARG A 145 0.17 -12.93 -3.70
C ARG A 145 -1.03 -11.99 -3.67
N THR A 146 -2.21 -12.46 -3.98
CA THR A 146 -3.42 -11.63 -4.03
C THR A 146 -4.56 -12.31 -3.32
N ALA A 147 -5.33 -11.52 -2.57
CA ALA A 147 -6.52 -11.99 -1.89
C ALA A 147 -7.68 -12.31 -2.85
N SER A 148 -7.69 -11.67 -4.02
CA SER A 148 -8.75 -11.84 -5.02
C SER A 148 -8.60 -13.12 -5.82
N GLU A 149 -9.68 -13.89 -5.93
CA GLU A 149 -9.75 -15.11 -6.76
C GLU A 149 -9.84 -14.78 -8.26
N GLU A 150 -10.38 -13.62 -8.61
CA GLU A 150 -10.68 -13.22 -9.98
C GLU A 150 -9.65 -12.23 -10.52
N ASN A 151 -9.36 -12.33 -11.84
CA ASN A 151 -8.58 -11.36 -12.58
C ASN A 151 -9.42 -10.81 -13.72
N PHE A 152 -9.27 -9.50 -13.97
CA PHE A 152 -9.78 -8.89 -15.17
C PHE A 152 -8.82 -9.12 -16.34
N THR A 153 -9.36 -9.59 -17.46
CA THR A 153 -8.64 -9.63 -18.74
C THR A 153 -8.80 -8.28 -19.45
N ILE A 154 -7.68 -7.70 -19.88
CA ILE A 154 -7.64 -6.42 -20.57
C ILE A 154 -7.50 -6.65 -22.08
N LEU A 155 -8.51 -6.27 -22.85
CA LEU A 155 -8.59 -6.45 -24.30
C LEU A 155 -8.45 -5.11 -25.04
N GLU A 156 -7.47 -5.01 -25.95
CA GLU A 156 -7.34 -3.85 -26.84
C GLU A 156 -8.30 -3.96 -28.03
N LEU A 157 -9.18 -2.98 -28.19
CA LEU A 157 -10.12 -2.89 -29.30
C LEU A 157 -9.41 -2.55 -30.62
N GLY A 158 -9.78 -3.26 -31.69
CA GLY A 158 -9.21 -3.12 -33.02
C GLY A 158 -8.29 -4.28 -33.39
N PRO A 159 -7.15 -4.46 -32.74
CA PRO A 159 -6.34 -5.68 -32.88
C PRO A 159 -6.95 -6.91 -32.23
N ASP A 160 -7.96 -6.75 -31.34
CA ASP A 160 -8.54 -7.79 -30.48
C ASP A 160 -7.45 -8.61 -29.74
N ASN A 161 -6.50 -7.88 -29.16
CA ASN A 161 -5.33 -8.45 -28.50
C ASN A 161 -5.45 -8.31 -26.98
N ILE A 162 -5.11 -9.39 -26.24
CA ILE A 162 -5.00 -9.35 -24.80
C ILE A 162 -3.73 -8.59 -24.44
N VAL A 163 -3.90 -7.47 -23.73
CA VAL A 163 -2.80 -6.60 -23.27
C VAL A 163 -2.19 -7.10 -21.96
N GLY A 164 -3.03 -7.69 -21.11
CA GLY A 164 -2.61 -8.21 -19.81
C GLY A 164 -3.79 -8.59 -18.93
N GLU A 165 -3.48 -8.91 -17.69
CA GLU A 165 -4.45 -9.19 -16.65
C GLU A 165 -4.15 -8.34 -15.43
N LEU A 166 -5.19 -8.02 -14.64
CA LEU A 166 -5.09 -7.30 -13.38
C LEU A 166 -6.04 -7.93 -12.37
N ASP A 167 -5.64 -8.00 -11.10
CA ASP A 167 -6.51 -8.51 -10.05
C ASP A 167 -7.76 -7.66 -9.88
N TYR A 168 -8.81 -8.25 -9.28
CA TYR A 168 -10.13 -7.64 -9.18
C TYR A 168 -10.10 -6.25 -8.53
N VAL A 169 -9.43 -6.11 -7.38
CA VAL A 169 -9.40 -4.85 -6.62
C VAL A 169 -8.65 -3.76 -7.38
N ALA A 170 -7.46 -4.09 -7.89
CA ALA A 170 -6.67 -3.15 -8.68
C ALA A 170 -7.38 -2.75 -9.98
N ALA A 171 -8.08 -3.68 -10.62
CA ALA A 171 -8.88 -3.40 -11.82
C ALA A 171 -10.04 -2.45 -11.52
N MET A 172 -10.81 -2.70 -10.46
CA MET A 172 -11.91 -1.83 -10.04
C MET A 172 -11.43 -0.39 -9.76
N LEU A 173 -10.25 -0.24 -9.15
CA LEU A 173 -9.69 1.06 -8.81
C LEU A 173 -9.00 1.79 -9.98
N SER A 174 -8.66 1.09 -11.07
CA SER A 174 -7.85 1.67 -12.15
C SER A 174 -8.44 1.53 -13.56
N LEU A 175 -9.39 0.62 -13.78
CA LEU A 175 -9.91 0.30 -15.10
C LEU A 175 -11.42 0.64 -15.28
N TYR A 176 -11.96 1.55 -14.47
CA TYR A 176 -13.34 2.03 -14.63
C TYR A 176 -13.54 2.75 -15.97
N GLU A 177 -14.78 2.82 -16.48
CA GLU A 177 -15.08 3.48 -17.75
C GLU A 177 -14.63 4.94 -17.76
N GLY A 178 -13.90 5.31 -18.80
CA GLY A 178 -13.28 6.64 -18.96
C GLY A 178 -11.92 6.79 -18.25
N ALA A 179 -11.43 5.76 -17.53
CA ALA A 179 -10.10 5.78 -16.96
C ALA A 179 -9.01 5.83 -18.04
N ILE A 180 -7.92 6.50 -17.70
CA ILE A 180 -6.69 6.49 -18.52
C ILE A 180 -5.74 5.45 -17.94
N TYR A 181 -5.57 4.37 -18.66
CA TYR A 181 -4.68 3.26 -18.34
C TYR A 181 -3.36 3.39 -19.08
N ILE A 182 -2.26 3.25 -18.39
CA ILE A 182 -0.92 3.32 -18.97
C ILE A 182 -0.28 1.94 -18.89
N HIS A 183 0.03 1.36 -20.05
CA HIS A 183 0.69 0.07 -20.15
C HIS A 183 1.90 0.16 -21.07
N ARG A 184 3.09 -0.22 -20.58
CA ARG A 184 4.36 -0.21 -21.35
C ARG A 184 4.60 1.11 -22.11
N THR A 185 4.40 2.25 -21.45
CA THR A 185 4.53 3.62 -22.00
C THR A 185 3.45 4.03 -23.01
N GLU A 186 2.52 3.16 -23.35
CA GLU A 186 1.37 3.48 -24.18
C GLU A 186 0.17 3.85 -23.31
N THR A 187 -0.61 4.79 -23.81
CA THR A 187 -1.78 5.31 -23.09
C THR A 187 -3.06 4.81 -23.75
N PHE A 188 -3.96 4.29 -22.93
CA PHE A 188 -5.26 3.76 -23.33
C PHE A 188 -6.37 4.45 -22.56
N ILE A 189 -7.54 4.56 -23.17
CA ILE A 189 -8.80 4.89 -22.50
C ILE A 189 -9.62 3.62 -22.31
N VAL A 190 -10.19 3.44 -21.13
CA VAL A 190 -11.15 2.36 -20.87
C VAL A 190 -12.50 2.74 -21.47
N GLU A 191 -12.99 1.93 -22.37
CA GLU A 191 -14.25 2.13 -23.09
C GLU A 191 -15.43 1.42 -22.41
N GLU A 192 -15.16 0.21 -21.91
CA GLU A 192 -16.17 -0.64 -21.29
C GLU A 192 -15.51 -1.51 -20.20
N MET A 193 -16.16 -1.62 -19.06
CA MET A 193 -15.77 -2.52 -17.97
C MET A 193 -16.94 -3.43 -17.60
N ASP A 194 -16.83 -4.70 -17.95
CA ASP A 194 -17.75 -5.74 -17.52
C ASP A 194 -17.21 -6.41 -16.25
N HIS A 195 -17.71 -5.93 -15.10
CA HIS A 195 -17.27 -6.42 -13.79
C HIS A 195 -17.83 -7.81 -13.45
N VAL A 196 -18.86 -8.29 -14.16
CA VAL A 196 -19.45 -9.62 -13.94
C VAL A 196 -18.62 -10.68 -14.65
N ASN A 197 -18.16 -10.39 -15.88
CA ASN A 197 -17.34 -11.31 -16.67
C ASN A 197 -15.83 -11.03 -16.56
N CYS A 198 -15.44 -10.10 -15.69
CA CYS A 198 -14.04 -9.69 -15.46
C CYS A 198 -13.30 -9.35 -16.78
N LEU A 199 -13.95 -8.57 -17.65
CA LEU A 199 -13.43 -8.15 -18.94
C LEU A 199 -13.41 -6.63 -19.07
N VAL A 200 -12.27 -6.09 -19.48
CA VAL A 200 -12.12 -4.66 -19.76
C VAL A 200 -11.70 -4.46 -21.21
N LYS A 201 -12.40 -3.56 -21.91
CA LYS A 201 -12.07 -3.17 -23.28
C LYS A 201 -11.41 -1.79 -23.27
N ILE A 202 -10.22 -1.71 -23.82
CA ILE A 202 -9.43 -0.49 -23.90
C ILE A 202 -9.14 -0.11 -25.34
N ARG A 203 -8.93 1.19 -25.58
CA ARG A 203 -8.50 1.73 -26.87
C ARG A 203 -7.31 2.66 -26.71
N ARG A 204 -6.35 2.57 -27.63
CA ARG A 204 -5.20 3.50 -27.65
C ARG A 204 -5.66 4.93 -27.78
N THR A 205 -5.08 5.81 -26.97
CA THR A 205 -5.38 7.24 -26.99
C THR A 205 -4.12 8.05 -26.75
N LYS A 206 -4.17 9.34 -27.11
CA LYS A 206 -3.13 10.31 -26.75
C LYS A 206 -3.80 11.42 -25.95
N THR A 207 -3.52 11.46 -24.67
CA THR A 207 -4.07 12.47 -23.78
C THR A 207 -2.95 13.23 -23.06
N GLY A 208 -3.22 14.47 -22.63
CA GLY A 208 -2.35 15.24 -21.79
C GLY A 208 -2.66 15.13 -20.29
N TYR A 209 -3.45 14.11 -19.88
CA TYR A 209 -3.89 13.92 -18.51
C TYR A 209 -3.98 12.41 -18.17
N TYR A 210 -3.92 12.12 -16.88
CA TYR A 210 -4.30 10.82 -16.29
C TYR A 210 -5.55 10.97 -15.44
N THR A 211 -6.14 9.85 -15.04
CA THR A 211 -7.32 9.82 -14.17
C THR A 211 -6.94 9.29 -12.80
N GLN A 212 -7.57 9.85 -11.77
CA GLN A 212 -7.42 9.40 -10.39
C GLN A 212 -8.81 9.17 -9.81
N VAL A 213 -9.07 7.94 -9.35
CA VAL A 213 -10.35 7.56 -8.76
C VAL A 213 -10.59 8.32 -7.46
N LEU A 214 -11.86 8.60 -7.19
CA LEU A 214 -12.34 9.16 -5.94
C LEU A 214 -13.12 8.07 -5.21
N THR A 215 -12.72 7.77 -4.00
CA THR A 215 -13.30 6.71 -3.19
C THR A 215 -13.87 7.27 -1.88
N GLN A 216 -14.88 6.62 -1.37
CA GLN A 216 -15.41 6.83 -0.03
C GLN A 216 -15.37 5.50 0.71
N LYS A 217 -14.65 5.45 1.82
CA LYS A 217 -14.57 4.27 2.68
C LYS A 217 -15.56 4.40 3.84
N ARG A 218 -16.11 3.26 4.26
CA ARG A 218 -16.86 3.12 5.50
C ARG A 218 -16.32 1.89 6.21
N VAL A 219 -15.97 2.04 7.47
CA VAL A 219 -15.53 0.95 8.34
C VAL A 219 -16.65 0.65 9.33
N THR A 220 -17.01 -0.62 9.48
CA THR A 220 -18.02 -1.09 10.43
C THR A 220 -17.42 -2.21 11.26
N VAL A 221 -17.38 -2.05 12.58
CA VAL A 221 -16.89 -3.09 13.50
C VAL A 221 -17.93 -4.20 13.56
N THR A 222 -17.47 -5.43 13.38
CA THR A 222 -18.30 -6.65 13.44
C THR A 222 -18.06 -7.41 14.73
N ASP A 223 -16.82 -7.48 15.24
CA ASP A 223 -16.48 -8.12 16.52
C ASP A 223 -15.30 -7.40 17.19
N GLU A 224 -15.28 -7.35 18.52
CA GLU A 224 -14.21 -6.72 19.31
C GLU A 224 -13.36 -7.80 19.99
N TRP A 225 -12.04 -7.76 19.77
CA TRP A 225 -11.13 -8.75 20.32
C TRP A 225 -10.39 -8.28 21.57
N ASP A 226 -9.87 -7.05 21.56
CA ASP A 226 -9.18 -6.43 22.71
C ASP A 226 -9.44 -4.93 22.77
N THR A 227 -9.53 -4.39 23.97
CA THR A 227 -9.73 -2.96 24.19
C THR A 227 -8.92 -2.50 25.39
N ARG A 228 -8.14 -1.42 25.21
CA ARG A 228 -7.31 -0.83 26.25
C ARG A 228 -7.45 0.69 26.31
N GLU A 229 -7.51 1.24 27.49
CA GLU A 229 -7.39 2.70 27.68
C GLU A 229 -5.90 3.08 27.67
N VAL A 230 -5.57 4.10 26.89
CA VAL A 230 -4.24 4.69 26.77
C VAL A 230 -4.30 6.20 27.01
N CYS A 231 -3.17 6.89 27.03
CA CYS A 231 -3.17 8.34 27.15
C CYS A 231 -3.90 8.98 25.97
N GLY A 232 -4.87 9.84 26.24
CA GLY A 232 -5.60 10.61 25.24
C GLY A 232 -6.53 9.81 24.31
N ALA A 233 -6.62 8.48 24.47
CA ALA A 233 -7.42 7.64 23.60
C ALA A 233 -7.78 6.28 24.22
N ARG A 234 -8.71 5.60 23.56
CA ARG A 234 -8.96 4.17 23.71
C ARG A 234 -8.47 3.47 22.45
N ILE A 235 -7.68 2.41 22.59
CA ILE A 235 -7.30 1.56 21.47
C ILE A 235 -8.10 0.26 21.48
N ARG A 236 -8.41 -0.24 20.29
CA ARG A 236 -9.18 -1.45 20.08
C ARG A 236 -8.58 -2.27 18.95
N LEU A 237 -8.57 -3.58 19.10
CA LEU A 237 -8.35 -4.55 18.04
C LEU A 237 -9.69 -5.21 17.71
N ALA A 238 -10.11 -5.20 16.46
CA ALA A 238 -11.44 -5.63 16.08
C ALA A 238 -11.48 -6.20 14.67
N GLU A 239 -12.43 -7.11 14.42
CA GLU A 239 -12.87 -7.44 13.07
C GLU A 239 -13.73 -6.30 12.52
N VAL A 240 -13.50 -5.98 11.24
CA VAL A 240 -14.18 -4.88 10.55
C VAL A 240 -14.61 -5.28 9.15
N GLU A 241 -15.79 -4.80 8.75
CA GLU A 241 -16.22 -4.76 7.34
C GLU A 241 -15.87 -3.39 6.77
N ILE A 242 -15.07 -3.37 5.71
CA ILE A 242 -14.69 -2.15 4.99
C ILE A 242 -15.40 -2.13 3.66
N ARG A 243 -16.24 -1.11 3.46
CA ARG A 243 -16.89 -0.84 2.17
C ARG A 243 -16.26 0.37 1.50
N THR A 244 -15.62 0.13 0.34
CA THR A 244 -15.04 1.18 -0.48
C THR A 244 -15.91 1.42 -1.70
N ARG A 245 -16.59 2.57 -1.73
CA ARG A 245 -17.41 3.00 -2.86
C ARG A 245 -16.62 3.94 -3.75
N LEU A 246 -16.60 3.65 -5.03
CA LEU A 246 -16.06 4.56 -6.04
C LEU A 246 -17.13 5.62 -6.35
N THR A 247 -16.82 6.89 -6.10
CA THR A 247 -17.78 8.00 -6.25
C THR A 247 -17.61 8.77 -7.55
N GLY A 248 -16.47 8.61 -8.20
CA GLY A 248 -16.12 9.27 -9.45
C GLY A 248 -14.62 9.25 -9.68
N TYR A 249 -14.16 10.11 -10.58
CA TYR A 249 -12.73 10.33 -10.80
C TYR A 249 -12.44 11.77 -11.21
N LYS A 250 -11.23 12.23 -10.91
CA LYS A 250 -10.69 13.50 -11.39
C LYS A 250 -9.73 13.27 -12.55
N LYS A 251 -9.69 14.22 -13.49
CA LYS A 251 -8.74 14.27 -14.60
C LYS A 251 -7.61 15.20 -14.19
N VAL A 252 -6.40 14.69 -14.12
CA VAL A 252 -5.23 15.43 -13.66
C VAL A 252 -4.23 15.58 -14.81
N ARG A 253 -3.84 16.80 -15.11
CA ARG A 253 -2.91 17.09 -16.20
C ARG A 253 -1.52 16.54 -15.87
N PHE A 254 -0.86 15.91 -16.84
CA PHE A 254 0.54 15.52 -16.69
C PHE A 254 1.41 16.75 -16.39
N HIS A 255 2.39 16.58 -15.54
CA HIS A 255 3.42 17.55 -15.16
C HIS A 255 2.95 18.79 -14.36
N SER A 256 1.68 19.13 -14.32
CA SER A 256 1.20 20.27 -13.54
C SER A 256 0.34 19.90 -12.33
N THR A 257 -0.09 18.64 -12.25
CA THR A 257 -1.05 18.14 -11.22
C THR A 257 -2.37 18.93 -11.16
N GLU A 258 -2.65 19.77 -12.17
CA GLU A 258 -3.87 20.56 -12.27
C GLU A 258 -5.08 19.64 -12.53
N ASN A 259 -6.11 19.78 -11.71
CA ASN A 259 -7.39 19.12 -11.96
C ASN A 259 -8.13 19.83 -13.08
N ILE A 260 -8.38 19.14 -14.19
CA ILE A 260 -9.03 19.69 -15.41
C ILE A 260 -10.47 19.20 -15.59
N GLY A 261 -11.01 18.44 -14.65
CA GLY A 261 -12.40 17.96 -14.67
C GLY A 261 -12.62 16.68 -13.89
N TYR A 262 -13.88 16.32 -13.79
CA TYR A 262 -14.34 15.11 -13.09
C TYR A 262 -15.10 14.20 -14.04
N GLY A 263 -15.28 12.93 -13.65
CA GLY A 263 -16.18 11.98 -14.30
C GLY A 263 -16.85 11.09 -13.24
N GLU A 264 -17.93 10.45 -13.64
CA GLU A 264 -18.70 9.55 -12.79
C GLU A 264 -18.20 8.10 -12.92
N VAL A 265 -18.37 7.31 -11.86
CA VAL A 265 -18.07 5.87 -11.84
C VAL A 265 -19.29 5.15 -11.28
N HIS A 266 -19.74 4.11 -12.00
CA HIS A 266 -20.92 3.31 -11.62
C HIS A 266 -20.50 1.85 -11.45
N LEU A 267 -19.76 1.55 -10.39
CA LEU A 267 -19.32 0.20 -10.04
C LEU A 267 -19.89 -0.20 -8.67
N PRO A 268 -20.05 -1.50 -8.40
CA PRO A 268 -20.41 -1.96 -7.07
C PRO A 268 -19.32 -1.56 -6.07
N PRO A 269 -19.64 -1.43 -4.77
CA PRO A 269 -18.63 -1.20 -3.75
C PRO A 269 -17.69 -2.40 -3.66
N LEU A 270 -16.43 -2.15 -3.31
CA LEU A 270 -15.51 -3.17 -2.86
C LEU A 270 -15.77 -3.43 -1.37
N GLU A 271 -15.87 -4.70 -1.01
CA GLU A 271 -16.07 -5.16 0.37
C GLU A 271 -14.86 -5.96 0.82
N LEU A 272 -14.41 -5.71 2.05
CA LEU A 272 -13.29 -6.39 2.67
C LEU A 272 -13.59 -6.62 4.14
N ASP A 273 -13.68 -7.88 4.54
CA ASP A 273 -13.72 -8.30 5.94
C ASP A 273 -12.29 -8.52 6.41
N THR A 274 -11.82 -7.78 7.42
CA THR A 274 -10.43 -7.80 7.86
C THR A 274 -10.30 -7.42 9.33
N VAL A 275 -9.06 -7.31 9.81
CA VAL A 275 -8.73 -6.89 11.16
C VAL A 275 -8.22 -5.43 11.15
N SER A 276 -8.62 -4.66 12.14
CA SER A 276 -8.23 -3.26 12.32
C SER A 276 -7.71 -3.00 13.73
N HIS A 277 -6.60 -2.29 13.82
CA HIS A 277 -6.18 -1.56 15.01
C HIS A 277 -6.81 -0.17 14.98
N GLU A 278 -7.57 0.17 16.00
CA GLU A 278 -8.32 1.43 16.08
C GLU A 278 -7.82 2.31 17.24
N ILE A 279 -7.77 3.62 16.99
CA ILE A 279 -7.42 4.63 17.99
C ILE A 279 -8.58 5.61 18.08
N SER A 280 -9.39 5.50 19.12
CA SER A 280 -10.53 6.39 19.40
C SER A 280 -10.08 7.48 20.38
N LEU A 281 -10.04 8.73 19.91
CA LEU A 281 -9.61 9.85 20.74
C LEU A 281 -10.62 10.12 21.85
N ASP A 282 -10.13 10.40 23.06
CA ASP A 282 -10.98 10.76 24.17
C ASP A 282 -11.59 12.17 24.00
N ARG A 283 -12.66 12.41 24.75
CA ARG A 283 -13.39 13.68 24.68
C ARG A 283 -12.51 14.89 25.05
N GLU A 284 -11.58 14.70 25.97
CA GLU A 284 -10.69 15.79 26.41
C GLU A 284 -9.74 16.20 25.28
N THR A 285 -9.14 15.23 24.59
CA THR A 285 -8.27 15.48 23.43
C THR A 285 -9.03 16.20 22.32
N VAL A 286 -10.27 15.74 22.02
CA VAL A 286 -11.12 16.39 21.02
C VAL A 286 -11.43 17.84 21.42
N MET A 287 -11.90 18.10 22.63
CA MET A 287 -12.23 19.45 23.10
C MET A 287 -11.02 20.39 23.10
N GLN A 288 -9.85 19.93 23.54
CA GLN A 288 -8.66 20.76 23.56
C GLN A 288 -8.15 21.10 22.15
N SER A 289 -8.40 20.22 21.16
CA SER A 289 -8.01 20.49 19.78
C SER A 289 -8.79 21.66 19.15
N GLU A 290 -10.02 21.95 19.64
CA GLU A 290 -10.87 23.05 19.13
C GLU A 290 -10.23 24.43 19.33
N GLU A 291 -9.36 24.58 20.35
CA GLU A 291 -8.63 25.82 20.61
C GLU A 291 -7.67 26.22 19.46
N HIS A 292 -7.28 25.25 18.61
CA HIS A 292 -6.36 25.46 17.48
C HIS A 292 -7.05 25.71 16.14
N GLY A 293 -8.38 25.72 16.13
CA GLY A 293 -9.19 26.05 14.96
C GLY A 293 -9.63 24.83 14.11
N PRO A 294 -10.49 25.08 13.12
CA PRO A 294 -11.07 24.03 12.31
C PRO A 294 -10.03 23.27 11.50
N GLY A 295 -10.21 21.95 11.39
CA GLY A 295 -9.31 21.08 10.63
C GLY A 295 -8.04 20.66 11.36
N PHE A 296 -7.71 21.27 12.52
CA PHE A 296 -6.50 20.94 13.28
C PHE A 296 -6.45 19.47 13.68
N LEU A 297 -7.48 18.99 14.40
CA LEU A 297 -7.52 17.62 14.88
C LEU A 297 -7.47 16.63 13.73
N ARG A 298 -8.31 16.83 12.72
CA ARG A 298 -8.38 15.95 11.53
C ARG A 298 -7.04 15.86 10.82
N SER A 299 -6.36 16.99 10.64
CA SER A 299 -5.03 17.02 10.04
C SER A 299 -4.00 16.25 10.89
N GLY A 300 -4.04 16.40 12.21
CA GLY A 300 -3.20 15.64 13.13
C GLY A 300 -3.47 14.13 13.05
N MET A 301 -4.74 13.73 13.01
CA MET A 301 -5.14 12.31 12.90
C MET A 301 -4.65 11.68 11.59
N HIS A 302 -4.78 12.35 10.46
CA HIS A 302 -4.27 11.86 9.19
C HIS A 302 -2.73 11.72 9.20
N GLY A 303 -2.02 12.68 9.80
CA GLY A 303 -0.57 12.59 9.93
C GLY A 303 -0.14 11.40 10.80
N VAL A 304 -0.82 11.18 11.93
CA VAL A 304 -0.60 10.00 12.79
C VAL A 304 -0.93 8.72 12.04
N ALA A 305 -2.11 8.62 11.43
CA ALA A 305 -2.57 7.42 10.74
C ALA A 305 -1.61 6.99 9.63
N ARG A 306 -1.18 7.96 8.81
CA ARG A 306 -0.26 7.72 7.70
C ARG A 306 1.09 7.20 8.18
N LEU A 307 1.73 7.92 9.11
CA LEU A 307 3.05 7.53 9.61
C LEU A 307 3.00 6.23 10.41
N PHE A 308 1.93 6.03 11.20
CA PHE A 308 1.73 4.77 11.92
C PHE A 308 1.69 3.58 10.95
N ARG A 309 0.90 3.66 9.88
CA ARG A 309 0.84 2.64 8.84
C ARG A 309 2.21 2.38 8.20
N ASP A 310 2.93 3.45 7.81
CA ASP A 310 4.21 3.33 7.12
C ASP A 310 5.29 2.71 8.04
N LEU A 311 5.34 3.10 9.30
CA LEU A 311 6.29 2.55 10.27
C LEU A 311 5.89 1.16 10.78
N LEU A 312 4.58 0.86 10.84
CA LEU A 312 4.10 -0.50 11.07
C LEU A 312 4.57 -1.44 9.96
N ALA A 313 4.51 -1.03 8.70
CA ALA A 313 5.00 -1.85 7.59
C ALA A 313 6.50 -2.18 7.70
N ILE A 314 7.33 -1.24 8.20
CA ILE A 314 8.74 -1.50 8.49
C ILE A 314 8.89 -2.57 9.59
N ARG A 315 8.12 -2.46 10.67
CA ARG A 315 8.18 -3.40 11.81
C ARG A 315 7.64 -4.78 11.46
N ALA A 316 6.56 -4.84 10.67
CA ALA A 316 5.97 -6.08 10.15
C ALA A 316 6.81 -6.71 9.03
N MET A 317 7.78 -5.99 8.47
CA MET A 317 8.60 -6.39 7.31
C MET A 317 7.76 -6.75 6.08
N CYS A 318 6.62 -6.07 5.89
CA CYS A 318 5.69 -6.27 4.80
C CYS A 318 5.78 -5.16 3.75
N ASP A 319 5.09 -5.35 2.62
CA ASP A 319 4.89 -4.26 1.67
C ASP A 319 3.93 -3.21 2.29
N PRO A 320 4.28 -1.92 2.26
CA PRO A 320 3.38 -0.85 2.72
C PRO A 320 2.02 -0.83 2.03
N GLY A 321 1.90 -1.49 0.87
CA GLY A 321 0.65 -1.70 0.17
C GLY A 321 -0.28 -2.74 0.77
N ASP A 322 0.19 -3.54 1.75
CA ASP A 322 -0.61 -4.55 2.45
C ASP A 322 -1.38 -3.99 3.65
N ILE A 323 -1.12 -2.74 4.04
CA ILE A 323 -1.77 -2.04 5.15
C ILE A 323 -2.34 -0.73 4.63
N ASP A 324 -3.55 -0.40 5.08
CA ASP A 324 -4.15 0.91 4.79
C ASP A 324 -4.72 1.55 6.07
N HIS A 325 -5.18 2.77 5.96
CA HIS A 325 -5.78 3.50 7.07
C HIS A 325 -7.03 4.25 6.63
N HIS A 326 -7.86 4.59 7.61
CA HIS A 326 -9.00 5.47 7.45
C HIS A 326 -9.16 6.34 8.69
N VAL A 327 -9.56 7.59 8.48
CA VAL A 327 -9.85 8.54 9.56
C VAL A 327 -11.30 8.97 9.44
N ASP A 328 -12.06 8.75 10.50
CA ASP A 328 -13.47 9.13 10.60
C ASP A 328 -13.72 9.83 11.94
N ASP A 329 -14.37 10.98 11.95
CA ASP A 329 -14.63 11.83 13.12
C ASP A 329 -13.43 11.94 14.08
N ASN A 330 -13.43 11.17 15.18
CA ASN A 330 -12.37 11.09 16.18
C ASN A 330 -11.71 9.70 16.25
N LEU A 331 -11.81 8.91 15.19
CA LEU A 331 -11.37 7.53 15.13
C LEU A 331 -10.37 7.32 13.99
N ILE A 332 -9.24 6.73 14.30
CA ILE A 332 -8.24 6.28 13.33
C ILE A 332 -8.33 4.77 13.23
N HIS A 333 -8.45 4.26 12.02
CA HIS A 333 -8.39 2.84 11.69
C HIS A 333 -7.09 2.55 10.93
N ILE A 334 -6.36 1.53 11.36
CA ILE A 334 -5.21 0.95 10.65
C ILE A 334 -5.57 -0.51 10.42
N PHE A 335 -5.60 -0.97 9.18
CA PHE A 335 -6.14 -2.29 8.84
C PHE A 335 -5.37 -2.99 7.74
N ASP A 336 -5.42 -4.32 7.79
CA ASP A 336 -4.80 -5.18 6.81
C ASP A 336 -5.61 -5.17 5.50
N LEU A 337 -4.95 -5.10 4.34
CA LEU A 337 -5.59 -5.21 3.03
C LEU A 337 -5.73 -6.66 2.56
N TYR A 338 -5.90 -7.58 3.49
CA TYR A 338 -6.11 -8.99 3.23
C TYR A 338 -7.36 -9.50 3.97
N PRO A 339 -8.23 -10.30 3.32
CA PRO A 339 -9.40 -10.88 3.99
C PRO A 339 -9.03 -11.67 5.23
N GLY A 340 -9.71 -11.38 6.35
CA GLY A 340 -9.45 -12.02 7.64
C GLY A 340 -8.23 -11.49 8.39
N GLY A 341 -7.49 -10.52 7.83
CA GLY A 341 -6.23 -10.03 8.41
C GLY A 341 -5.07 -10.99 8.21
N ILE A 342 -3.85 -10.51 8.35
CA ILE A 342 -2.61 -11.31 8.26
C ILE A 342 -1.61 -10.96 9.38
N GLY A 343 -2.10 -10.41 10.50
CA GLY A 343 -1.34 -10.19 11.72
C GLY A 343 -0.70 -8.80 11.83
N TYR A 344 -0.86 -7.92 10.87
CA TYR A 344 -0.22 -6.59 10.93
C TYR A 344 -0.94 -5.65 11.88
N SER A 345 -2.27 -5.65 11.87
CA SER A 345 -3.09 -4.86 12.79
C SER A 345 -2.91 -5.33 14.24
N GLU A 346 -2.74 -6.63 14.48
CA GLU A 346 -2.42 -7.22 15.77
C GLU A 346 -1.06 -6.72 16.27
N LEU A 347 -0.02 -6.76 15.42
CA LEU A 347 1.29 -6.21 15.74
C LEU A 347 1.21 -4.71 16.05
N GLY A 348 0.44 -3.96 15.25
CA GLY A 348 0.18 -2.53 15.48
C GLY A 348 -0.48 -2.26 16.81
N HIS A 349 -1.40 -3.14 17.24
CA HIS A 349 -2.07 -3.07 18.53
C HIS A 349 -1.12 -3.39 19.69
N GLU A 350 -0.31 -4.45 19.56
CA GLU A 350 0.67 -4.85 20.56
C GLU A 350 1.75 -3.80 20.75
N GLN A 351 2.30 -3.27 19.67
CA GLN A 351 3.42 -2.30 19.68
C GLN A 351 2.96 -0.85 19.56
N HIS A 352 1.69 -0.55 19.83
CA HIS A 352 1.08 0.77 19.64
C HIS A 352 1.96 1.93 20.18
N GLY A 353 2.38 1.84 21.43
CA GLY A 353 3.16 2.90 22.07
C GLY A 353 4.57 3.07 21.49
N GLU A 354 5.17 1.99 20.99
CA GLU A 354 6.50 2.05 20.36
C GLU A 354 6.41 2.65 18.98
N ILE A 355 5.40 2.25 18.20
CA ILE A 355 5.18 2.83 16.87
C ILE A 355 4.87 4.33 16.98
N LEU A 356 4.07 4.76 17.95
CA LEU A 356 3.81 6.20 18.17
C LEU A 356 5.08 6.99 18.51
N LYS A 357 6.04 6.38 19.22
CA LYS A 357 7.34 7.02 19.49
C LYS A 357 8.14 7.20 18.19
N ASP A 358 8.20 6.17 17.38
CA ASP A 358 8.86 6.25 16.06
C ASP A 358 8.17 7.29 15.16
N VAL A 359 6.83 7.36 15.19
CA VAL A 359 6.05 8.39 14.47
C VAL A 359 6.43 9.79 14.95
N LEU A 360 6.55 10.00 16.26
CA LEU A 360 6.97 11.28 16.81
C LEU A 360 8.39 11.64 16.38
N GLU A 361 9.30 10.67 16.42
CA GLU A 361 10.70 10.85 16.00
C GLU A 361 10.76 11.25 14.51
N ALA A 362 10.06 10.54 13.63
CA ALA A 362 9.98 10.86 12.19
C ALA A 362 9.43 12.29 11.93
N VAL A 363 8.44 12.71 12.70
CA VAL A 363 7.87 14.07 12.61
C VAL A 363 8.87 15.12 13.08
N VAL A 364 9.54 14.89 14.21
CA VAL A 364 10.50 15.84 14.80
C VAL A 364 11.75 16.00 13.94
N GLU A 365 12.30 14.90 13.45
CA GLU A 365 13.51 14.88 12.65
C GLU A 365 13.33 15.44 11.23
N CYS A 366 12.09 15.48 10.75
CA CYS A 366 11.86 16.07 9.43
C CYS A 366 12.17 17.58 9.42
N PRO A 367 13.02 18.09 8.54
CA PRO A 367 13.43 19.50 8.54
C PRO A 367 12.35 20.47 8.05
N CYS A 368 11.23 19.98 7.55
CA CYS A 368 10.14 20.84 7.08
C CYS A 368 9.46 21.59 8.23
N VAL A 369 8.85 22.74 7.93
CA VAL A 369 8.17 23.57 8.92
C VAL A 369 6.70 23.18 9.07
N ALA A 370 5.95 23.14 7.97
CA ALA A 370 4.50 22.98 7.99
C ALA A 370 4.04 21.53 7.82
N GLY A 371 4.85 20.71 7.20
CA GLY A 371 4.56 19.33 6.78
C GLY A 371 5.03 19.14 5.33
N CYS A 372 5.39 17.92 4.98
CA CYS A 372 5.83 17.57 3.62
C CYS A 372 5.57 16.09 3.32
N PRO A 373 5.71 15.65 2.06
CA PRO A 373 5.53 14.25 1.69
C PRO A 373 6.47 13.27 2.40
N SER A 374 7.61 13.75 2.91
CA SER A 374 8.55 12.94 3.69
C SER A 374 8.10 12.69 5.14
N CYS A 375 7.00 13.29 5.57
CA CYS A 375 6.42 13.08 6.90
C CYS A 375 4.88 12.97 6.82
N VAL A 376 4.15 14.06 7.07
CA VAL A 376 2.70 13.99 7.33
C VAL A 376 1.81 14.21 6.10
N LEU A 377 2.34 14.76 5.01
CA LEU A 377 1.55 15.00 3.81
C LEU A 377 1.59 13.80 2.85
N PRO A 378 0.50 13.60 2.08
CA PRO A 378 0.47 12.57 1.07
C PRO A 378 1.52 12.74 -0.03
N GLY A 379 2.09 11.63 -0.51
CA GLY A 379 3.01 11.62 -1.65
C GLY A 379 2.26 11.65 -2.99
N ALA A 380 2.91 12.13 -4.04
CA ALA A 380 2.31 12.24 -5.38
C ALA A 380 1.97 10.89 -6.04
N SER A 381 2.47 9.78 -5.51
CA SER A 381 2.41 8.44 -6.13
C SER A 381 1.29 7.54 -5.60
N ARG A 382 0.56 7.93 -4.55
CA ARG A 382 -0.48 7.08 -3.94
C ARG A 382 -1.87 7.51 -4.38
N ILE A 383 -2.73 6.53 -4.66
CA ILE A 383 -4.17 6.71 -4.84
C ILE A 383 -4.74 7.03 -3.45
N GLU A 384 -5.06 8.28 -3.22
CA GLU A 384 -5.60 8.74 -1.94
C GLU A 384 -7.09 9.00 -2.06
N SER A 385 -7.83 8.71 -0.98
CA SER A 385 -9.28 8.92 -0.95
C SER A 385 -9.63 10.40 -1.13
N SER A 386 -10.82 10.68 -1.64
CA SER A 386 -11.32 12.04 -1.89
C SER A 386 -11.37 12.92 -0.64
N LEU A 387 -11.40 12.30 0.55
CA LEU A 387 -11.40 12.98 1.85
C LEU A 387 -10.01 13.53 2.26
N GLU A 388 -8.94 12.99 1.69
CA GLU A 388 -7.57 13.45 1.99
C GLU A 388 -7.25 14.81 1.37
N SER A 389 -8.01 15.22 0.36
CA SER A 389 -7.91 16.60 -0.18
C SER A 389 -8.31 17.67 0.86
N GLU A 390 -9.17 17.34 1.83
CA GLU A 390 -9.55 18.26 2.93
C GLU A 390 -8.43 18.42 3.98
N VAL A 391 -7.56 17.42 4.13
CA VAL A 391 -6.39 17.51 5.03
C VAL A 391 -5.41 18.59 4.58
N MET A 392 -5.34 18.84 3.29
CA MET A 392 -4.49 19.87 2.71
C MET A 392 -4.97 21.31 3.00
N GLU A 393 -6.16 21.50 3.56
CA GLU A 393 -6.68 22.81 3.90
C GLU A 393 -6.10 23.37 5.21
N TYR A 394 -5.61 22.50 6.11
CA TYR A 394 -4.97 22.98 7.34
C TYR A 394 -3.49 23.32 7.07
N PRO A 395 -3.03 24.55 7.35
CA PRO A 395 -1.73 25.04 6.91
C PRO A 395 -0.53 24.44 7.66
N TYR A 396 -0.76 23.78 8.81
CA TYR A 396 0.32 23.25 9.66
C TYR A 396 0.07 21.80 10.10
N PRO A 397 -0.07 20.85 9.16
CA PRO A 397 -0.36 19.47 9.51
C PRO A 397 0.71 18.82 10.39
N LYS A 398 1.97 19.22 10.26
CA LYS A 398 3.08 18.74 11.11
C LYS A 398 2.88 19.11 12.58
N GLU A 399 2.50 20.35 12.85
CA GLU A 399 2.27 20.84 14.21
C GLU A 399 1.04 20.18 14.85
N ALA A 400 -0.01 19.96 14.07
CA ALA A 400 -1.21 19.23 14.50
C ALA A 400 -0.88 17.76 14.84
N THR A 401 -0.09 17.10 14.00
CA THR A 401 0.37 15.72 14.21
C THR A 401 1.23 15.62 15.46
N ARG A 402 2.18 16.52 15.64
CA ARG A 402 3.06 16.57 16.81
C ARG A 402 2.28 16.81 18.11
N TRP A 403 1.32 17.73 18.09
CA TRP A 403 0.43 17.97 19.22
C TRP A 403 -0.34 16.73 19.63
N LEU A 404 -0.95 16.04 18.65
CA LEU A 404 -1.71 14.83 18.91
C LEU A 404 -0.82 13.70 19.46
N LEU A 405 0.39 13.53 18.93
CA LEU A 405 1.35 12.54 19.40
C LEU A 405 1.77 12.78 20.87
N HIS A 406 1.97 14.04 21.27
CA HIS A 406 2.25 14.36 22.68
C HIS A 406 1.09 13.92 23.61
N ARG A 407 -0.17 14.07 23.15
CA ARG A 407 -1.35 13.62 23.88
C ARG A 407 -1.42 12.09 23.98
N LEU A 408 -1.25 11.41 22.86
CA LEU A 408 -1.33 9.94 22.76
C LEU A 408 -0.19 9.24 23.53
N LEU A 409 0.96 9.87 23.65
CA LEU A 409 2.11 9.35 24.40
C LEU A 409 2.15 9.80 25.86
N GLY A 410 1.20 10.63 26.31
CA GLY A 410 1.20 11.16 27.68
C GLY A 410 2.43 12.03 28.01
N LEU A 411 2.98 12.71 27.01
CA LEU A 411 4.11 13.61 27.17
C LEU A 411 3.67 14.98 27.70
N GLU A 412 4.65 15.81 28.09
CA GLU A 412 4.38 17.21 28.43
C GLU A 412 3.56 17.91 27.35
N PRO A 413 2.57 18.76 27.72
CA PRO A 413 1.71 19.44 26.76
C PRO A 413 2.52 20.21 25.72
N TYR A 414 2.35 19.86 24.46
CA TYR A 414 3.00 20.54 23.35
C TYR A 414 2.18 21.76 22.92
N LYS A 415 2.83 22.89 22.74
CA LYS A 415 2.21 24.10 22.20
C LYS A 415 2.60 24.25 20.74
N PRO A 416 1.63 24.11 19.80
CA PRO A 416 1.91 24.26 18.37
C PRO A 416 2.48 25.64 18.02
N GLU A 417 3.51 25.66 17.20
CA GLU A 417 4.11 26.89 16.68
C GLU A 417 3.44 27.27 15.36
N LEU A 418 2.34 28.02 15.42
CA LEU A 418 1.58 28.47 14.26
C LEU A 418 2.17 29.79 13.75
N HIS A 419 3.27 29.72 13.02
CA HIS A 419 3.88 30.91 12.39
C HIS A 419 3.10 31.30 11.15
N GLY A 420 2.39 32.44 11.15
CA GLY A 420 1.60 33.03 10.05
C GLY A 420 1.46 32.23 8.74
N VAL A 421 0.37 32.34 8.03
CA VAL A 421 0.07 31.50 6.84
C VAL A 421 1.31 31.39 5.95
N PRO A 422 1.91 30.20 5.77
CA PRO A 422 2.97 30.04 4.80
C PRO A 422 2.41 30.47 3.45
N ALA A 423 3.17 31.28 2.71
CA ALA A 423 2.86 31.47 1.31
C ALA A 423 2.71 30.08 0.66
N PRO A 424 1.71 29.87 -0.23
CA PRO A 424 1.56 28.60 -0.91
C PRO A 424 2.96 28.18 -1.38
N VAL A 425 3.45 27.05 -0.87
CA VAL A 425 4.68 26.48 -1.38
C VAL A 425 4.33 26.09 -2.80
N GLU A 426 4.73 26.91 -3.77
CA GLU A 426 4.83 26.46 -5.15
C GLU A 426 5.65 25.18 -5.06
N SER A 427 4.98 24.06 -5.18
CA SER A 427 5.61 22.75 -5.14
C SER A 427 6.80 22.81 -6.10
N PRO A 428 8.04 22.59 -5.67
CA PRO A 428 9.15 22.47 -6.58
C PRO A 428 9.05 21.08 -7.23
N LEU A 429 7.92 20.81 -7.90
CA LEU A 429 7.70 19.61 -8.70
C LEU A 429 8.54 19.60 -9.98
N ASN A 430 9.48 20.52 -10.08
CA ASN A 430 10.68 20.44 -10.92
C ASN A 430 11.57 21.62 -10.52
N PRO A 431 12.61 21.45 -9.72
CA PRO A 431 13.72 22.35 -9.89
C PRO A 431 14.06 22.30 -11.38
N PRO A 432 14.28 23.45 -12.04
CA PRO A 432 14.77 23.42 -13.42
C PRO A 432 15.94 22.45 -13.43
N ALA A 433 15.87 21.41 -14.29
CA ALA A 433 16.91 20.40 -14.36
C ALA A 433 18.25 21.14 -14.30
N PRO A 434 19.15 20.81 -13.36
CA PRO A 434 20.40 21.53 -13.22
C PRO A 434 21.01 21.61 -14.61
N ALA A 435 21.28 22.81 -15.08
CA ALA A 435 21.80 23.02 -16.41
C ALA A 435 23.00 22.09 -16.55
N LEU A 436 22.91 21.11 -17.42
CA LEU A 436 23.97 20.14 -17.61
C LEU A 436 25.21 20.93 -17.99
N ASP A 437 26.33 20.69 -17.28
CA ASP A 437 27.62 21.28 -17.65
C ASP A 437 27.80 21.14 -19.17
N GLU A 438 28.16 22.21 -19.86
CA GLU A 438 28.32 22.20 -21.31
C GLU A 438 29.21 21.06 -21.83
N ARG A 439 30.11 20.52 -20.99
CA ARG A 439 30.92 19.35 -21.28
C ARG A 439 30.07 18.06 -21.33
N VAL A 440 29.09 17.93 -20.45
CA VAL A 440 28.17 16.78 -20.39
C VAL A 440 27.21 16.88 -21.57
N GLU A 441 26.64 18.04 -21.86
CA GLU A 441 25.81 18.25 -23.06
C GLU A 441 26.52 17.90 -24.36
N ARG A 442 27.79 18.30 -24.52
CA ARG A 442 28.58 17.94 -25.68
C ARG A 442 28.81 16.45 -25.81
N LYS A 443 28.99 15.72 -24.67
CA LYS A 443 29.12 14.28 -24.67
C LYS A 443 27.82 13.59 -25.06
N ILE A 444 26.68 14.03 -24.51
CA ILE A 444 25.35 13.50 -24.84
C ILE A 444 25.04 13.73 -26.33
N ARG A 445 25.27 14.90 -26.86
CA ARG A 445 25.08 15.22 -28.29
C ARG A 445 26.00 14.38 -29.21
N LYS A 446 27.22 14.04 -28.74
CA LYS A 446 28.14 13.18 -29.47
C LYS A 446 27.65 11.72 -29.51
N VAL A 447 27.15 11.20 -28.39
CA VAL A 447 26.57 9.85 -28.31
C VAL A 447 25.30 9.76 -29.15
N ALA A 448 24.39 10.73 -29.06
CA ALA A 448 23.18 10.76 -29.87
C ALA A 448 23.45 10.81 -31.38
N ARG A 449 24.52 11.47 -31.83
CA ARG A 449 24.95 11.46 -33.23
C ARG A 449 25.56 10.13 -33.70
N LEU A 450 26.18 9.38 -32.77
CA LEU A 450 26.73 8.05 -33.10
C LEU A 450 25.62 7.00 -33.20
N THR A 451 24.61 7.06 -32.32
CA THR A 451 23.45 6.14 -32.38
C THR A 451 22.55 6.42 -33.59
N SER A 452 22.41 7.67 -34.04
CA SER A 452 21.62 7.99 -35.24
C SER A 452 22.32 7.62 -36.57
N ARG A 453 23.63 7.39 -36.58
CA ARG A 453 24.38 6.93 -37.75
C ARG A 453 24.44 5.42 -37.88
N GLY A 454 24.23 4.66 -36.78
CA GLY A 454 24.21 3.19 -36.79
C GLY A 454 22.92 2.55 -37.32
N ASN A 455 21.84 3.32 -37.53
CA ASN A 455 20.55 2.83 -38.04
C ASN A 455 20.32 3.11 -39.52
N ARG A 456 21.37 3.42 -40.29
CA ARG A 456 21.33 3.57 -41.75
C ARG A 456 22.46 2.73 -42.36
N GLY A 457 22.36 1.44 -42.19
CA GLY A 457 23.20 0.46 -42.84
C GLY A 457 22.38 -0.83 -43.11
#